data_cd31833fda29e599f3245d5a778c57e1
#
_entry.id   cd31833fda29e599f3245d5a778c57e1
#
_cell.length_a   1.000
_cell.length_b   1.000
_cell.length_c   1.000
_cell.angle_alpha   90.00
_cell.angle_beta   90.00
_cell.angle_gamma   90.00
#
_symmetry.space_group_name_H-M   'P 1'
#
loop_
_entity.id
_entity.type
_entity.pdbx_description
1 polymer ?
#
loop_
_entity_poly.entity_id
_entity_poly.type
_entity_poly.pdbx_seq_one_letter_code
_entity_poly.pdbx_strand_id
1 'polypeptide(L)'
;LAQNPLEALKYAIPIDDGTQRGSETNGSLGFSKFRDTLSLFGNNTYSQGGVSVDMGDSNLDRLRRQYRETAEKLIREGKYTEAAFVYLKLLKEYFTAAQTLEKGEQYHEAASIYIKYLHNYHQAATCYENANLIHKAIECYIKTEQFEKVGDLYTKIEKHDEAIVYYQKVADNYHLAGQFVKASLVYKNKMHMFNRAQAILWEGWKKNQDAFNCLGLYFSNIPDDTLCWQKLQQVSASLTNKQYHSFLDLLKNIFKNRLELQPNIKEL
;
A
#
# COMPACT_ATOMS: atom_id res chain seq x y z
N LEU A 1 16.33 35.57 -6.04
CA LEU A 1 16.49 34.11 -6.11
C LEU A 1 17.91 33.66 -6.51
N ALA A 2 18.64 34.48 -7.31
CA ALA A 2 19.92 34.03 -7.86
C ALA A 2 21.09 33.98 -6.85
N GLN A 3 21.11 34.84 -5.80
CA GLN A 3 22.22 34.90 -4.85
C GLN A 3 21.98 34.13 -3.55
N ASN A 4 20.78 34.09 -3.03
CA ASN A 4 20.39 33.29 -1.85
C ASN A 4 18.95 32.80 -1.99
N PRO A 5 18.74 31.60 -2.57
CA PRO A 5 17.39 31.12 -2.83
C PRO A 5 16.57 30.90 -1.57
N LEU A 6 17.16 30.50 -0.45
CA LEU A 6 16.45 30.25 0.81
C LEU A 6 15.93 31.55 1.45
N GLU A 7 16.73 32.60 1.42
CA GLU A 7 16.29 33.91 1.93
C GLU A 7 15.19 34.50 1.05
N ALA A 8 15.31 34.36 -0.27
CA ALA A 8 14.29 34.79 -1.21
C ALA A 8 12.94 34.07 -1.05
N LEU A 9 12.96 32.78 -0.68
CA LEU A 9 11.73 32.00 -0.43
C LEU A 9 10.90 32.52 0.76
N LYS A 10 11.51 33.24 1.71
CA LYS A 10 10.78 33.88 2.81
C LYS A 10 9.84 35.00 2.33
N TYR A 11 10.13 35.58 1.18
CA TYR A 11 9.33 36.61 0.53
C TYR A 11 8.49 36.09 -0.63
N ALA A 12 8.55 34.81 -0.92
CA ALA A 12 7.87 34.20 -2.06
C ALA A 12 6.35 34.17 -1.86
N ILE A 13 5.62 34.56 -2.87
CA ILE A 13 4.16 34.57 -2.90
C ILE A 13 3.67 33.22 -3.40
N PRO A 14 2.75 32.53 -2.68
CA PRO A 14 2.12 31.30 -3.18
C PRO A 14 1.32 31.59 -4.44
N ILE A 15 1.37 30.66 -5.40
CA ILE A 15 0.52 30.72 -6.57
C ILE A 15 -0.85 30.20 -6.17
N ASP A 16 -1.85 31.06 -6.15
CA ASP A 16 -3.23 30.71 -5.86
C ASP A 16 -4.03 30.50 -7.15
N ASP A 17 -4.96 29.58 -7.16
CA ASP A 17 -5.84 29.25 -8.28
C ASP A 17 -7.08 30.18 -8.35
N GLY A 18 -7.08 31.26 -7.60
CA GLY A 18 -8.11 32.31 -7.66
C GLY A 18 -9.38 32.02 -6.85
N THR A 19 -9.38 31.01 -5.99
CA THR A 19 -10.60 30.62 -5.22
C THR A 19 -10.85 31.43 -3.95
N GLN A 20 -9.92 32.29 -3.52
CA GLN A 20 -10.15 33.24 -2.41
C GLN A 20 -9.68 34.65 -2.79
N ARG A 21 -10.62 35.48 -3.21
CA ARG A 21 -10.40 36.91 -3.30
C ARG A 21 -10.41 37.50 -1.88
N GLY A 22 -9.24 37.93 -1.39
CA GLY A 22 -9.14 38.74 -0.18
C GLY A 22 -9.75 40.14 -0.41
N SER A 23 -10.36 40.71 0.62
CA SER A 23 -10.85 42.11 0.59
C SER A 23 -9.69 43.08 0.47
N GLU A 24 -9.85 44.08 -0.39
CA GLU A 24 -8.89 45.21 -0.56
C GLU A 24 -8.75 46.00 0.75
N THR A 25 -7.53 46.09 1.27
CA THR A 25 -7.18 47.13 2.25
C THR A 25 -6.11 48.04 1.62
N ASN A 26 -6.38 49.35 1.60
CA ASN A 26 -5.44 50.37 1.18
C ASN A 26 -4.21 50.36 2.10
N GLY A 27 -3.15 49.69 1.71
CA GLY A 27 -1.86 49.66 2.41
C GLY A 27 -0.70 49.91 1.46
N SER A 28 0.30 50.67 1.92
CA SER A 28 1.49 51.00 1.15
C SER A 28 2.20 49.72 0.64
N LEU A 29 2.65 49.78 -0.61
CA LEU A 29 3.46 48.75 -1.28
C LEU A 29 4.84 48.63 -0.59
N GLY A 30 4.91 47.88 0.51
CA GLY A 30 6.14 47.49 1.15
C GLY A 30 6.32 45.96 0.99
N PHE A 31 7.46 45.52 0.48
CA PHE A 31 7.82 44.09 0.54
C PHE A 31 8.04 43.70 1.99
N SER A 32 7.01 43.15 2.64
CA SER A 32 7.14 42.60 3.96
C SER A 32 7.56 41.13 3.87
N LYS A 33 8.36 40.70 4.84
CA LYS A 33 8.78 39.30 4.97
C LYS A 33 7.56 38.43 5.28
N PHE A 34 7.19 37.59 4.34
CA PHE A 34 6.00 36.74 4.45
C PHE A 34 6.14 35.62 5.48
N ARG A 35 7.40 35.20 5.80
CA ARG A 35 7.65 34.05 6.69
C ARG A 35 8.96 34.24 7.44
N ASP A 36 8.92 34.00 8.74
CA ASP A 36 10.14 33.98 9.55
C ASP A 36 10.89 32.65 9.45
N THR A 37 10.15 31.56 9.25
CA THR A 37 10.69 30.20 9.11
C THR A 37 10.04 29.46 7.95
N LEU A 38 10.81 28.61 7.27
CA LEU A 38 10.31 27.70 6.25
C LEU A 38 9.80 26.42 6.94
N SER A 39 8.53 26.40 7.36
CA SER A 39 7.90 25.26 7.98
C SER A 39 6.90 24.61 7.04
N LEU A 40 6.98 23.28 6.89
CA LEU A 40 6.04 22.50 6.09
C LEU A 40 4.63 22.46 6.70
N PHE A 41 4.51 22.34 8.02
CA PHE A 41 3.26 22.10 8.73
C PHE A 41 2.85 23.19 9.75
N GLY A 42 3.70 24.18 9.98
CA GLY A 42 3.39 25.30 10.90
C GLY A 42 2.22 26.15 10.40
N ASN A 43 1.40 26.63 11.33
CA ASN A 43 0.46 27.70 11.06
C ASN A 43 1.28 28.97 10.76
N ASN A 44 1.50 29.25 9.48
CA ASN A 44 1.97 30.56 9.09
C ASN A 44 0.81 31.52 9.36
N THR A 45 0.91 32.31 10.43
CA THR A 45 0.07 33.50 10.57
C THR A 45 0.40 34.40 9.41
N TYR A 46 -0.43 34.35 8.39
CA TYR A 46 -0.38 35.35 7.34
C TYR A 46 -0.69 36.68 8.02
N SER A 47 0.24 37.61 7.99
CA SER A 47 -0.09 39.00 8.26
C SER A 47 -1.20 39.38 7.29
N GLN A 48 -2.34 39.80 7.82
CA GLN A 48 -3.57 40.13 7.12
C GLN A 48 -3.37 41.41 6.31
N GLY A 49 -2.82 41.25 5.12
CA GLY A 49 -2.55 42.30 4.14
C GLY A 49 -2.31 41.67 2.79
N GLY A 50 -3.34 41.03 2.23
CA GLY A 50 -3.26 40.46 0.89
C GLY A 50 -3.41 41.53 -0.16
N VAL A 51 -2.32 41.96 -0.76
CA VAL A 51 -2.37 42.65 -2.07
C VAL A 51 -2.59 41.54 -3.10
N SER A 52 -3.77 41.48 -3.70
CA SER A 52 -3.97 40.67 -4.90
C SER A 52 -3.27 41.40 -6.06
N VAL A 53 -2.12 40.91 -6.45
CA VAL A 53 -1.46 41.36 -7.67
C VAL A 53 -2.06 40.56 -8.80
N ASP A 54 -2.84 41.18 -9.66
CA ASP A 54 -3.25 40.61 -10.95
C ASP A 54 -1.99 40.49 -11.82
N MET A 55 -1.31 39.38 -11.72
CA MET A 55 -0.23 39.03 -12.61
C MET A 55 -0.85 38.25 -13.77
N GLY A 56 -0.91 38.87 -14.95
CA GLY A 56 -1.41 38.19 -16.15
C GLY A 56 -0.78 36.81 -16.32
N ASP A 57 -1.51 35.87 -16.96
CA ASP A 57 -1.17 34.44 -17.07
C ASP A 57 0.29 34.17 -17.45
N SER A 58 0.88 34.95 -18.32
CA SER A 58 2.29 34.83 -18.75
C SER A 58 3.29 35.04 -17.60
N ASN A 59 3.00 35.95 -16.67
CA ASN A 59 3.85 36.21 -15.52
C ASN A 59 3.70 35.10 -14.44
N LEU A 60 2.50 34.55 -14.28
CA LEU A 60 2.26 33.41 -13.40
C LEU A 60 3.02 32.18 -13.89
N ASP A 61 3.01 31.88 -15.18
CA ASP A 61 3.74 30.75 -15.75
C ASP A 61 5.26 30.94 -15.65
N ARG A 62 5.75 32.16 -15.80
CA ARG A 62 7.16 32.48 -15.55
C ARG A 62 7.54 32.26 -14.09
N LEU A 63 6.69 32.67 -13.15
CA LEU A 63 6.90 32.46 -11.72
C LEU A 63 6.87 30.98 -11.33
N ARG A 64 5.90 30.23 -11.85
CA ARG A 64 5.84 28.76 -11.67
C ARG A 64 7.13 28.07 -12.12
N ARG A 65 7.63 28.46 -13.29
CA ARG A 65 8.88 27.93 -13.85
C ARG A 65 10.07 28.24 -12.94
N GLN A 66 10.20 29.48 -12.47
CA GLN A 66 11.27 29.89 -11.56
C GLN A 66 11.21 29.12 -10.23
N TYR A 67 10.01 28.85 -9.70
CA TYR A 67 9.86 28.06 -8.47
C TYR A 67 10.30 26.61 -8.70
N ARG A 68 9.91 25.97 -9.82
CA ARG A 68 10.37 24.61 -10.15
C ARG A 68 11.88 24.53 -10.31
N GLU A 69 12.48 25.44 -11.08
CA GLU A 69 13.94 25.51 -11.23
C GLU A 69 14.66 25.66 -9.88
N THR A 70 14.08 26.48 -8.98
CA THR A 70 14.61 26.65 -7.62
C THR A 70 14.50 25.37 -6.81
N ALA A 71 13.35 24.69 -6.86
CA ALA A 71 13.15 23.42 -6.17
C ALA A 71 14.10 22.33 -6.69
N GLU A 72 14.29 22.25 -8.01
CA GLU A 72 15.23 21.29 -8.62
C GLU A 72 16.69 21.59 -8.23
N LYS A 73 17.06 22.87 -8.11
CA LYS A 73 18.37 23.27 -7.61
C LYS A 73 18.56 22.81 -6.16
N LEU A 74 17.55 23.05 -5.30
CA LEU A 74 17.59 22.60 -3.90
C LEU A 74 17.69 21.07 -3.78
N ILE A 75 17.00 20.30 -4.64
CA ILE A 75 17.13 18.84 -4.70
C ILE A 75 18.58 18.43 -5.05
N ARG A 76 19.20 19.08 -6.05
CA ARG A 76 20.59 18.81 -6.41
C ARG A 76 21.59 19.12 -5.28
N GLU A 77 21.23 20.09 -4.43
CA GLU A 77 22.01 20.45 -3.22
C GLU A 77 21.69 19.56 -2.01
N GLY A 78 20.80 18.56 -2.15
CA GLY A 78 20.38 17.68 -1.04
C GLY A 78 19.42 18.34 -0.04
N LYS A 79 18.90 19.52 -0.35
CA LYS A 79 17.98 20.30 0.51
C LYS A 79 16.53 19.93 0.23
N TYR A 80 16.16 18.67 0.57
CA TYR A 80 14.86 18.12 0.21
C TYR A 80 13.69 18.76 0.95
N THR A 81 13.86 19.16 2.22
CA THR A 81 12.80 19.84 2.99
C THR A 81 12.44 21.21 2.36
N GLU A 82 13.44 21.98 1.96
CA GLU A 82 13.24 23.30 1.34
C GLU A 82 12.65 23.15 -0.04
N ALA A 83 13.08 22.16 -0.82
CA ALA A 83 12.48 21.85 -2.12
C ALA A 83 11.02 21.43 -1.98
N ALA A 84 10.71 20.57 -1.03
CA ALA A 84 9.34 20.15 -0.73
C ALA A 84 8.47 21.31 -0.26
N PHE A 85 9.05 22.27 0.49
CA PHE A 85 8.35 23.51 0.84
C PHE A 85 7.93 24.30 -0.39
N VAL A 86 8.78 24.43 -1.40
CA VAL A 86 8.46 25.13 -2.65
C VAL A 86 7.28 24.45 -3.36
N TYR A 87 7.36 23.11 -3.53
CA TYR A 87 6.27 22.35 -4.14
C TYR A 87 4.97 22.42 -3.34
N LEU A 88 5.04 22.26 -2.01
CA LEU A 88 3.86 22.20 -1.14
C LEU A 88 3.18 23.56 -0.98
N LYS A 89 3.96 24.61 -0.71
CA LYS A 89 3.42 25.91 -0.29
C LYS A 89 3.33 26.93 -1.40
N LEU A 90 4.24 26.89 -2.39
CA LEU A 90 4.27 27.87 -3.47
C LEU A 90 3.57 27.37 -4.73
N LEU A 91 3.78 26.09 -5.08
CA LEU A 91 3.23 25.47 -6.28
C LEU A 91 1.95 24.67 -6.04
N LYS A 92 1.65 24.31 -4.77
CA LYS A 92 0.55 23.40 -4.38
C LYS A 92 0.63 22.04 -5.07
N GLU A 93 1.84 21.61 -5.47
CA GLU A 93 2.13 20.32 -6.06
C GLU A 93 2.37 19.29 -4.95
N TYR A 94 1.30 18.88 -4.28
CA TYR A 94 1.35 18.06 -3.07
C TYR A 94 2.03 16.70 -3.28
N PHE A 95 1.76 16.06 -4.41
CA PHE A 95 2.35 14.76 -4.72
C PHE A 95 3.87 14.87 -4.93
N THR A 96 4.30 15.86 -5.71
CA THR A 96 5.73 16.14 -5.96
C THR A 96 6.46 16.50 -4.66
N ALA A 97 5.79 17.25 -3.77
CA ALA A 97 6.33 17.61 -2.46
C ALA A 97 6.58 16.35 -1.60
N ALA A 98 5.58 15.43 -1.53
CA ALA A 98 5.71 14.18 -0.79
C ALA A 98 6.84 13.30 -1.36
N GLN A 99 6.89 13.11 -2.69
CA GLN A 99 7.95 12.36 -3.34
C GLN A 99 9.34 12.96 -3.12
N THR A 100 9.43 14.29 -3.06
CA THR A 100 10.70 14.98 -2.77
C THR A 100 11.20 14.66 -1.37
N LEU A 101 10.28 14.61 -0.39
CA LEU A 101 10.60 14.21 0.98
C LEU A 101 10.99 12.73 1.09
N GLU A 102 10.33 11.85 0.34
CA GLU A 102 10.71 10.43 0.27
C GLU A 102 12.14 10.26 -0.27
N LYS A 103 12.52 11.00 -1.32
CA LYS A 103 13.90 11.01 -1.84
C LYS A 103 14.93 11.48 -0.80
N GLY A 104 14.52 12.36 0.10
CA GLY A 104 15.33 12.82 1.22
C GLY A 104 15.21 11.97 2.48
N GLU A 105 14.57 10.78 2.39
CA GLU A 105 14.31 9.87 3.50
C GLU A 105 13.48 10.48 4.66
N GLN A 106 12.78 11.58 4.37
CA GLN A 106 11.91 12.28 5.32
C GLN A 106 10.51 11.68 5.26
N TYR A 107 10.43 10.39 5.56
CA TYR A 107 9.21 9.58 5.37
C TYR A 107 8.05 10.01 6.26
N HIS A 108 8.31 10.48 7.48
CA HIS A 108 7.27 10.94 8.38
C HIS A 108 6.53 12.16 7.84
N GLU A 109 7.29 13.13 7.31
CA GLU A 109 6.79 14.35 6.70
C GLU A 109 6.05 14.03 5.40
N ALA A 110 6.60 13.14 4.56
CA ALA A 110 5.96 12.67 3.34
C ALA A 110 4.61 12.02 3.64
N ALA A 111 4.54 11.11 4.63
CA ALA A 111 3.30 10.49 5.07
C ALA A 111 2.25 11.52 5.50
N SER A 112 2.67 12.56 6.22
CA SER A 112 1.78 13.63 6.66
C SER A 112 1.18 14.40 5.48
N ILE A 113 1.93 14.62 4.40
CA ILE A 113 1.42 15.23 3.16
C ILE A 113 0.43 14.29 2.47
N TYR A 114 0.77 13.01 2.33
CA TYR A 114 -0.13 12.00 1.74
C TYR A 114 -1.48 11.94 2.47
N ILE A 115 -1.48 11.98 3.80
CA ILE A 115 -2.73 11.95 4.57
C ILE A 115 -3.49 13.28 4.44
N LYS A 116 -2.82 14.41 4.70
CA LYS A 116 -3.47 15.71 4.88
C LYS A 116 -4.00 16.30 3.58
N TYR A 117 -3.25 16.17 2.48
CA TYR A 117 -3.55 16.87 1.22
C TYR A 117 -4.01 15.92 0.11
N LEU A 118 -3.61 14.64 0.15
CA LEU A 118 -3.91 13.69 -0.92
C LEU A 118 -4.88 12.59 -0.49
N HIS A 119 -5.19 12.48 0.80
CA HIS A 119 -6.01 11.40 1.39
C HIS A 119 -5.55 9.99 0.99
N ASN A 120 -4.25 9.86 0.66
CA ASN A 120 -3.65 8.63 0.20
C ASN A 120 -3.02 7.85 1.36
N TYR A 121 -3.87 7.13 2.11
CA TYR A 121 -3.43 6.34 3.26
C TYR A 121 -2.50 5.19 2.89
N HIS A 122 -2.60 4.67 1.65
CA HIS A 122 -1.71 3.60 1.20
C HIS A 122 -0.26 4.06 1.11
N GLN A 123 0.00 5.19 0.43
CA GLN A 123 1.35 5.76 0.33
C GLN A 123 1.85 6.23 1.70
N ALA A 124 0.97 6.80 2.52
CA ALA A 124 1.33 7.18 3.88
C ALA A 124 1.77 5.98 4.73
N ALA A 125 1.06 4.84 4.61
CA ALA A 125 1.44 3.61 5.30
C ALA A 125 2.83 3.13 4.89
N THR A 126 3.12 3.12 3.58
CA THR A 126 4.45 2.75 3.06
C THR A 126 5.54 3.68 3.59
N CYS A 127 5.30 4.99 3.62
CA CYS A 127 6.24 5.95 4.21
C CYS A 127 6.45 5.69 5.70
N TYR A 128 5.39 5.43 6.48
CA TYR A 128 5.53 5.09 7.90
C TYR A 128 6.26 3.77 8.12
N GLU A 129 6.08 2.79 7.24
CA GLU A 129 6.81 1.52 7.27
C GLU A 129 8.32 1.76 7.05
N ASN A 130 8.68 2.57 6.05
CA ASN A 130 10.07 2.97 5.78
C ASN A 130 10.70 3.78 6.94
N ALA A 131 9.88 4.60 7.62
CA ALA A 131 10.29 5.32 8.84
C ALA A 131 10.36 4.43 10.09
N ASN A 132 10.06 3.14 9.98
CA ASN A 132 9.91 2.21 11.10
C ASN A 132 8.85 2.64 12.15
N LEU A 133 7.86 3.42 11.73
CA LEU A 133 6.74 3.86 12.55
C LEU A 133 5.57 2.87 12.41
N ILE A 134 5.82 1.62 12.83
CA ILE A 134 4.97 0.45 12.55
C ILE A 134 3.50 0.67 12.96
N HIS A 135 3.24 1.25 14.14
CA HIS A 135 1.86 1.48 14.59
C HIS A 135 1.09 2.45 13.68
N LYS A 136 1.74 3.51 13.19
CA LYS A 136 1.12 4.45 12.25
C LYS A 136 0.87 3.81 10.89
N ALA A 137 1.79 2.96 10.43
CA ALA A 137 1.61 2.18 9.21
C ALA A 137 0.39 1.25 9.31
N ILE A 138 0.26 0.53 10.44
CA ILE A 138 -0.88 -0.33 10.73
C ILE A 138 -2.20 0.45 10.67
N GLU A 139 -2.29 1.60 11.34
CA GLU A 139 -3.49 2.45 11.32
C GLU A 139 -3.89 2.86 9.89
N CYS A 140 -2.92 3.19 9.05
CA CYS A 140 -3.16 3.54 7.66
C CYS A 140 -3.58 2.33 6.82
N TYR A 141 -2.96 1.16 7.01
CA TYR A 141 -3.34 -0.07 6.30
C TYR A 141 -4.72 -0.59 6.73
N ILE A 142 -5.12 -0.40 7.98
CA ILE A 142 -6.49 -0.71 8.44
C ILE A 142 -7.51 0.16 7.69
N LYS A 143 -7.23 1.46 7.52
CA LYS A 143 -8.13 2.37 6.79
C LYS A 143 -8.27 2.01 5.31
N THR A 144 -7.30 1.32 4.74
CA THR A 144 -7.31 0.87 3.33
C THR A 144 -7.65 -0.61 3.19
N GLU A 145 -8.07 -1.28 4.28
CA GLU A 145 -8.45 -2.69 4.35
C GLU A 145 -7.37 -3.66 3.87
N GLN A 146 -6.10 -3.25 3.94
CA GLN A 146 -4.96 -4.09 3.57
C GLN A 146 -4.56 -5.02 4.72
N PHE A 147 -5.49 -5.88 5.13
CA PHE A 147 -5.37 -6.69 6.34
C PHE A 147 -4.18 -7.66 6.31
N GLU A 148 -3.74 -8.13 5.13
CA GLU A 148 -2.55 -8.97 5.04
C GLU A 148 -1.30 -8.19 5.47
N LYS A 149 -1.14 -6.94 5.01
CA LYS A 149 -0.06 -6.04 5.45
C LYS A 149 -0.11 -5.76 6.94
N VAL A 150 -1.31 -5.56 7.48
CA VAL A 150 -1.49 -5.37 8.93
C VAL A 150 -1.02 -6.59 9.71
N GLY A 151 -1.40 -7.80 9.28
CA GLY A 151 -0.93 -9.06 9.87
C GLY A 151 0.59 -9.20 9.80
N ASP A 152 1.19 -8.90 8.64
CA ASP A 152 2.65 -8.97 8.45
C ASP A 152 3.39 -7.99 9.38
N LEU A 153 2.85 -6.78 9.58
CA LEU A 153 3.44 -5.79 10.49
C LEU A 153 3.31 -6.21 11.96
N TYR A 154 2.16 -6.79 12.36
CA TYR A 154 2.02 -7.33 13.71
C TYR A 154 2.96 -8.52 13.95
N THR A 155 3.15 -9.38 12.96
CA THR A 155 4.15 -10.45 13.03
C THR A 155 5.57 -9.89 13.19
N LYS A 156 5.91 -8.84 12.45
CA LYS A 156 7.21 -8.15 12.52
C LYS A 156 7.53 -7.60 13.93
N ILE A 157 6.50 -7.18 14.68
CA ILE A 157 6.65 -6.69 16.06
C ILE A 157 6.30 -7.75 17.11
N GLU A 158 6.34 -9.04 16.72
CA GLU A 158 6.13 -10.21 17.58
C GLU A 158 4.75 -10.29 18.25
N LYS A 159 3.76 -9.58 17.73
CA LYS A 159 2.37 -9.61 18.19
C LYS A 159 1.55 -10.62 17.38
N HIS A 160 1.81 -11.89 17.63
CA HIS A 160 1.25 -12.99 16.83
C HIS A 160 -0.27 -13.13 16.98
N ASP A 161 -0.81 -12.91 18.16
CA ASP A 161 -2.25 -13.02 18.40
C ASP A 161 -3.02 -11.96 17.60
N GLU A 162 -2.54 -10.73 17.58
CA GLU A 162 -3.12 -9.65 16.78
C GLU A 162 -2.95 -9.94 15.28
N ALA A 163 -1.81 -10.47 14.86
CA ALA A 163 -1.58 -10.85 13.45
C ALA A 163 -2.60 -11.90 12.98
N ILE A 164 -2.88 -12.92 13.79
CA ILE A 164 -3.86 -13.96 13.48
C ILE A 164 -5.25 -13.37 13.23
N VAL A 165 -5.69 -12.38 14.00
CA VAL A 165 -6.99 -11.73 13.81
C VAL A 165 -7.12 -11.12 12.42
N TYR A 166 -6.05 -10.49 11.91
CA TYR A 166 -6.08 -9.86 10.59
C TYR A 166 -5.90 -10.87 9.46
N TYR A 167 -5.06 -11.88 9.64
CA TYR A 167 -4.96 -12.99 8.67
C TYR A 167 -6.27 -13.77 8.55
N GLN A 168 -7.01 -13.93 9.67
CA GLN A 168 -8.33 -14.53 9.65
C GLN A 168 -9.29 -13.73 8.75
N LYS A 169 -9.31 -12.39 8.86
CA LYS A 169 -10.12 -11.54 7.98
C LYS A 169 -9.75 -11.74 6.50
N VAL A 170 -8.46 -11.85 6.19
CA VAL A 170 -8.00 -12.11 4.81
C VAL A 170 -8.49 -13.47 4.32
N ALA A 171 -8.33 -14.51 5.15
CA ALA A 171 -8.77 -15.86 4.82
C ALA A 171 -10.28 -15.95 4.62
N ASP A 172 -11.05 -15.29 5.49
CA ASP A 172 -12.52 -15.23 5.39
C ASP A 172 -12.97 -14.50 4.12
N ASN A 173 -12.31 -13.40 3.74
CA ASN A 173 -12.60 -12.68 2.50
C ASN A 173 -12.34 -13.58 1.28
N TYR A 174 -11.22 -14.32 1.25
CA TYR A 174 -10.96 -15.28 0.17
C TYR A 174 -11.97 -16.42 0.16
N HIS A 175 -12.34 -16.94 1.33
CA HIS A 175 -13.32 -18.01 1.44
C HIS A 175 -14.71 -17.58 0.93
N LEU A 176 -15.18 -16.41 1.35
CA LEU A 176 -16.45 -15.83 0.88
C LEU A 176 -16.45 -15.57 -0.64
N ALA A 177 -15.31 -15.19 -1.20
CA ALA A 177 -15.13 -15.01 -2.64
C ALA A 177 -14.99 -16.35 -3.42
N GLY A 178 -15.06 -17.51 -2.74
CA GLY A 178 -14.87 -18.83 -3.36
C GLY A 178 -13.42 -19.15 -3.74
N GLN A 179 -12.46 -18.36 -3.26
CA GLN A 179 -11.02 -18.52 -3.55
C GLN A 179 -10.36 -19.44 -2.51
N PHE A 180 -10.82 -20.70 -2.45
CA PHE A 180 -10.45 -21.66 -1.42
C PHE A 180 -8.95 -21.93 -1.35
N VAL A 181 -8.25 -21.98 -2.49
CA VAL A 181 -6.80 -22.16 -2.53
C VAL A 181 -6.10 -21.01 -1.81
N LYS A 182 -6.48 -19.74 -2.10
CA LYS A 182 -5.86 -18.59 -1.42
C LYS A 182 -6.17 -18.57 0.07
N ALA A 183 -7.42 -18.85 0.45
CA ALA A 183 -7.79 -18.99 1.86
C ALA A 183 -6.95 -20.03 2.58
N SER A 184 -6.77 -21.21 1.98
CA SER A 184 -5.95 -22.29 2.56
C SER A 184 -4.48 -21.89 2.72
N LEU A 185 -3.92 -21.15 1.74
CA LEU A 185 -2.54 -20.68 1.81
C LEU A 185 -2.33 -19.68 2.96
N VAL A 186 -3.30 -18.81 3.23
CA VAL A 186 -3.26 -17.92 4.40
C VAL A 186 -3.25 -18.75 5.70
N TYR A 187 -4.17 -19.71 5.85
CA TYR A 187 -4.20 -20.58 7.03
C TYR A 187 -2.90 -21.36 7.21
N LYS A 188 -2.33 -21.90 6.12
CA LYS A 188 -1.10 -22.69 6.17
C LYS A 188 0.13 -21.85 6.45
N ASN A 189 0.34 -20.79 5.67
CA ASN A 189 1.62 -20.09 5.61
C ASN A 189 1.73 -18.94 6.61
N LYS A 190 0.61 -18.29 6.93
CA LYS A 190 0.59 -17.13 7.83
C LYS A 190 0.16 -17.49 9.25
N MET A 191 -0.73 -18.47 9.40
CA MET A 191 -1.31 -18.84 10.70
C MET A 191 -0.81 -20.20 11.19
N HIS A 192 -0.11 -20.99 10.37
CA HIS A 192 0.36 -22.36 10.65
C HIS A 192 -0.77 -23.32 11.05
N MET A 193 -2.00 -23.07 10.57
CA MET A 193 -3.21 -23.86 10.87
C MET A 193 -3.45 -24.93 9.79
N PHE A 194 -2.59 -25.95 9.71
CA PHE A 194 -2.63 -26.97 8.66
C PHE A 194 -3.97 -27.68 8.53
N ASN A 195 -4.59 -28.08 9.65
CA ASN A 195 -5.87 -28.79 9.62
C ASN A 195 -6.98 -27.92 9.03
N ARG A 196 -6.97 -26.62 9.34
CA ARG A 196 -7.93 -25.69 8.80
C ARG A 196 -7.70 -25.45 7.30
N ALA A 197 -6.45 -25.30 6.88
CA ALA A 197 -6.08 -25.20 5.48
C ALA A 197 -6.58 -26.40 4.66
N GLN A 198 -6.39 -27.64 5.17
CA GLN A 198 -6.88 -28.85 4.54
C GLN A 198 -8.42 -28.90 4.46
N ALA A 199 -9.11 -28.50 5.52
CA ALA A 199 -10.56 -28.45 5.53
C ALA A 199 -11.13 -27.48 4.47
N ILE A 200 -10.50 -26.33 4.29
CA ILE A 200 -10.88 -25.33 3.28
C ILE A 200 -10.68 -25.87 1.85
N LEU A 201 -9.54 -26.53 1.58
CA LEU A 201 -9.30 -27.17 0.28
C LEU A 201 -10.33 -28.25 -0.03
N TRP A 202 -10.66 -29.08 0.98
CA TRP A 202 -11.67 -30.11 0.86
C TRP A 202 -13.06 -29.54 0.58
N GLU A 203 -13.40 -28.41 1.19
CA GLU A 203 -14.64 -27.69 0.93
C GLU A 203 -14.71 -27.18 -0.52
N GLY A 204 -13.64 -26.55 -1.03
CA GLY A 204 -13.55 -26.11 -2.42
C GLY A 204 -13.71 -27.24 -3.42
N TRP A 205 -13.09 -28.39 -3.16
CA TRP A 205 -13.30 -29.62 -3.92
C TRP A 205 -14.77 -30.05 -3.94
N LYS A 206 -15.42 -30.14 -2.78
CA LYS A 206 -16.83 -30.54 -2.68
C LYS A 206 -17.79 -29.59 -3.40
N LYS A 207 -17.52 -28.30 -3.34
CA LYS A 207 -18.29 -27.25 -4.03
C LYS A 207 -17.99 -27.19 -5.53
N ASN A 208 -17.04 -27.96 -6.03
CA ASN A 208 -16.54 -27.92 -7.40
C ASN A 208 -16.09 -26.51 -7.83
N GLN A 209 -15.50 -25.77 -6.89
CA GLN A 209 -14.91 -24.45 -7.10
C GLN A 209 -13.39 -24.57 -7.11
N ASP A 210 -12.78 -24.32 -8.25
CA ASP A 210 -11.34 -24.53 -8.48
C ASP A 210 -10.90 -25.95 -8.04
N ALA A 211 -11.73 -26.94 -8.38
CA ALA A 211 -11.67 -28.31 -7.86
C ALA A 211 -10.31 -28.96 -8.08
N PHE A 212 -9.72 -28.78 -9.26
CA PHE A 212 -8.40 -29.34 -9.59
C PHE A 212 -7.31 -28.80 -8.67
N ASN A 213 -7.22 -27.46 -8.51
CA ASN A 213 -6.19 -26.85 -7.67
C ASN A 213 -6.43 -27.13 -6.18
N CYS A 214 -7.68 -27.13 -5.74
CA CYS A 214 -8.03 -27.49 -4.36
C CYS A 214 -7.58 -28.93 -4.06
N LEU A 215 -7.94 -29.89 -4.92
CA LEU A 215 -7.60 -31.28 -4.70
C LEU A 215 -6.10 -31.53 -4.86
N GLY A 216 -5.47 -30.91 -5.86
CA GLY A 216 -4.02 -31.00 -6.08
C GLY A 216 -3.22 -30.52 -4.87
N LEU A 217 -3.58 -29.35 -4.31
CA LEU A 217 -2.92 -28.81 -3.12
C LEU A 217 -3.24 -29.62 -1.85
N TYR A 218 -4.48 -30.14 -1.74
CA TYR A 218 -4.85 -31.05 -0.64
C TYR A 218 -3.93 -32.26 -0.58
N PHE A 219 -3.73 -32.96 -1.72
CA PHE A 219 -2.88 -34.15 -1.79
C PHE A 219 -1.38 -33.82 -1.73
N SER A 220 -0.94 -32.68 -2.24
CA SER A 220 0.46 -32.25 -2.09
C SER A 220 0.86 -31.99 -0.64
N ASN A 221 -0.10 -31.67 0.21
CA ASN A 221 0.11 -31.47 1.64
C ASN A 221 0.14 -32.81 2.45
N ILE A 222 -0.10 -33.95 1.82
CA ILE A 222 -0.03 -35.30 2.47
C ILE A 222 1.30 -35.94 2.07
N PRO A 223 2.32 -35.97 2.95
CA PRO A 223 3.63 -36.53 2.61
C PRO A 223 3.64 -38.04 2.61
N ASP A 224 2.80 -38.65 3.46
CA ASP A 224 2.72 -40.10 3.62
C ASP A 224 1.92 -40.75 2.50
N ASP A 225 2.54 -41.72 1.79
CA ASP A 225 1.95 -42.39 0.65
C ASP A 225 0.81 -43.34 1.02
N THR A 226 0.85 -43.97 2.20
CA THR A 226 -0.23 -44.82 2.67
C THR A 226 -1.49 -44.02 2.94
N LEU A 227 -1.35 -42.89 3.64
CA LEU A 227 -2.45 -41.99 3.90
C LEU A 227 -2.97 -41.35 2.59
N CYS A 228 -2.05 -40.97 1.69
CA CYS A 228 -2.40 -40.49 0.37
C CYS A 228 -3.27 -41.50 -0.40
N TRP A 229 -2.88 -42.75 -0.44
CA TRP A 229 -3.64 -43.82 -1.08
C TRP A 229 -5.04 -44.00 -0.47
N GLN A 230 -5.13 -44.11 0.85
CA GLN A 230 -6.43 -44.20 1.55
C GLN A 230 -7.36 -43.04 1.19
N LYS A 231 -6.82 -41.81 1.11
CA LYS A 231 -7.60 -40.65 0.71
C LYS A 231 -8.01 -40.69 -0.75
N LEU A 232 -7.16 -41.19 -1.65
CA LEU A 232 -7.52 -41.37 -3.07
C LEU A 232 -8.68 -42.32 -3.23
N GLN A 233 -8.67 -43.47 -2.51
CA GLN A 233 -9.77 -44.44 -2.50
C GLN A 233 -11.07 -43.80 -1.98
N GLN A 234 -11.01 -43.00 -0.91
CA GLN A 234 -12.18 -42.30 -0.39
C GLN A 234 -12.76 -41.29 -1.41
N VAL A 235 -11.89 -40.57 -2.13
CA VAL A 235 -12.32 -39.64 -3.17
C VAL A 235 -12.95 -40.38 -4.34
N SER A 236 -12.31 -41.45 -4.84
CA SER A 236 -12.80 -42.22 -5.98
C SER A 236 -14.17 -42.82 -5.74
N ALA A 237 -14.45 -43.29 -4.52
CA ALA A 237 -15.74 -43.87 -4.13
C ALA A 237 -16.90 -42.87 -4.07
N SER A 238 -16.60 -41.56 -4.02
CA SER A 238 -17.59 -40.47 -3.84
C SER A 238 -17.61 -39.45 -4.99
N LEU A 239 -17.02 -39.79 -6.13
CA LEU A 239 -16.92 -38.89 -7.28
C LEU A 239 -18.27 -38.56 -7.91
N THR A 240 -18.46 -37.32 -8.21
CA THR A 240 -19.56 -36.84 -9.09
C THR A 240 -19.06 -36.66 -10.53
N ASN A 241 -19.99 -36.72 -11.50
CA ASN A 241 -19.63 -36.55 -12.92
C ASN A 241 -18.86 -35.24 -13.20
N LYS A 242 -19.15 -34.18 -12.44
CA LYS A 242 -18.46 -32.86 -12.58
C LYS A 242 -17.01 -32.89 -12.08
N GLN A 243 -16.69 -33.78 -11.16
CA GLN A 243 -15.37 -33.86 -10.52
C GLN A 243 -14.44 -34.87 -11.22
N TYR A 244 -14.98 -35.71 -12.09
CA TYR A 244 -14.27 -36.83 -12.70
C TYR A 244 -13.01 -36.38 -13.45
N HIS A 245 -13.09 -35.36 -14.28
CA HIS A 245 -11.94 -34.85 -15.02
C HIS A 245 -10.84 -34.31 -14.10
N SER A 246 -11.21 -33.50 -13.11
CA SER A 246 -10.24 -32.97 -12.14
C SER A 246 -9.55 -34.06 -11.33
N PHE A 247 -10.26 -35.13 -11.01
CA PHE A 247 -9.69 -36.30 -10.33
C PHE A 247 -8.74 -37.07 -11.21
N LEU A 248 -9.09 -37.35 -12.49
CA LEU A 248 -8.19 -38.02 -13.43
C LEU A 248 -6.89 -37.22 -13.65
N ASP A 249 -6.96 -35.91 -13.75
CA ASP A 249 -5.78 -35.08 -13.92
C ASP A 249 -4.92 -35.07 -12.64
N LEU A 250 -5.54 -35.13 -11.46
CA LEU A 250 -4.82 -35.36 -10.21
C LEU A 250 -4.10 -36.71 -10.22
N LEU A 251 -4.80 -37.80 -10.58
CA LEU A 251 -4.20 -39.15 -10.64
C LEU A 251 -2.99 -39.19 -11.57
N LYS A 252 -3.08 -38.56 -12.75
CA LYS A 252 -1.93 -38.41 -13.69
C LYS A 252 -0.75 -37.71 -13.02
N ASN A 253 -1.02 -36.64 -12.26
CA ASN A 253 0.01 -35.90 -11.55
C ASN A 253 0.66 -36.73 -10.45
N ILE A 254 -0.15 -37.41 -9.59
CA ILE A 254 0.36 -38.28 -8.51
C ILE A 254 1.14 -39.47 -9.13
N PHE A 255 0.62 -40.08 -10.17
CA PHE A 255 1.29 -41.18 -10.87
C PHE A 255 2.67 -40.78 -11.37
N LYS A 256 2.81 -39.55 -11.93
CA LYS A 256 4.09 -39.05 -12.39
C LYS A 256 5.08 -38.72 -11.26
N ASN A 257 4.59 -38.26 -10.13
CA ASN A 257 5.44 -37.66 -9.09
C ASN A 257 5.66 -38.59 -7.87
N ARG A 258 4.84 -39.68 -7.70
CA ARG A 258 4.92 -40.61 -6.58
C ARG A 258 5.05 -42.03 -7.10
N LEU A 259 6.29 -42.48 -7.24
CA LEU A 259 6.60 -43.82 -7.84
C LEU A 259 6.02 -44.99 -7.05
N GLU A 260 6.01 -44.87 -5.72
CA GLU A 260 5.49 -45.92 -4.81
C GLU A 260 3.99 -46.18 -5.00
N LEU A 261 3.22 -45.16 -5.44
CA LEU A 261 1.78 -45.30 -5.66
C LEU A 261 1.40 -45.75 -7.09
N GLN A 262 2.36 -45.86 -7.99
CA GLN A 262 2.07 -46.20 -9.39
C GLN A 262 1.35 -47.56 -9.57
N PRO A 263 1.73 -48.62 -8.87
CA PRO A 263 1.01 -49.90 -8.98
C PRO A 263 -0.46 -49.79 -8.57
N ASN A 264 -0.69 -49.15 -7.44
CA ASN A 264 -2.02 -48.98 -6.87
C ASN A 264 -2.94 -48.11 -7.74
N ILE A 265 -2.41 -47.01 -8.32
CA ILE A 265 -3.18 -46.10 -9.16
C ILE A 265 -3.64 -46.78 -10.47
N LYS A 266 -2.91 -47.78 -10.98
CA LYS A 266 -3.31 -48.53 -12.16
C LYS A 266 -4.54 -49.42 -11.93
N GLU A 267 -4.82 -49.75 -10.68
CA GLU A 267 -5.96 -50.59 -10.26
C GLU A 267 -7.20 -49.77 -9.91
N LEU A 268 -7.07 -48.46 -9.75
CA LEU A 268 -8.14 -47.50 -9.41
C LEU A 268 -8.93 -47.04 -10.64
#